data_c33a67b32a3e5db1b67cbe2116d17a26
#
_entry.id   c33a67b32a3e5db1b67cbe2116d17a26
#
_cell.length_a   1.000
_cell.length_b   1.000
_cell.length_c   1.000
_cell.angle_alpha   90.00
_cell.angle_beta   90.00
_cell.angle_gamma   90.00
#
_symmetry.space_group_name_H-M   'P 1'
#
loop_
_entity.id
_entity.type
_entity.pdbx_description
1 polymer ?
#
loop_
_entity_poly.entity_id
_entity_poly.type
_entity_poly.pdbx_seq_one_letter_code
_entity_poly.pdbx_strand_id
1 'polypeptide(L)'
;MLTDTKIKALKPKNKIYRMSDSHGLVLEVKPSGTKYWRYRYRFETKANMIGMGEYPIISLAQARQNRDKYKALLYQGINPSAYKKEIKAEKTAKKISEQSTFSKMFFDWYEHNQEFWKLNYRKDIINRTTKHLLPYIGDTPIENINSKEMLRIFK
;
A
#
# COMPACT_ATOMS: atom_id res chain seq x y z
N MET A 1 30.04 7.92 -8.93
CA MET A 1 29.09 7.06 -8.22
C MET A 1 29.08 7.41 -6.74
N LEU A 2 27.95 7.29 -6.07
CA LEU A 2 27.83 7.49 -4.64
C LEU A 2 28.39 6.29 -3.87
N THR A 3 28.84 6.54 -2.65
CA THR A 3 29.18 5.51 -1.65
C THR A 3 28.44 5.83 -0.36
N ASP A 4 28.22 4.85 0.51
CA ASP A 4 27.53 5.07 1.78
C ASP A 4 28.27 6.09 2.66
N THR A 5 29.59 6.10 2.62
CA THR A 5 30.41 7.10 3.32
C THR A 5 30.11 8.52 2.81
N LYS A 6 30.06 8.70 1.47
CA LYS A 6 29.70 10.00 0.87
C LYS A 6 28.27 10.40 1.22
N ILE A 7 27.32 9.47 1.16
CA ILE A 7 25.92 9.74 1.51
C ILE A 7 25.77 10.19 2.98
N LYS A 8 26.45 9.51 3.90
CA LYS A 8 26.43 9.88 5.32
C LYS A 8 27.00 11.29 5.55
N ALA A 9 28.07 11.63 4.86
CA ALA A 9 28.74 12.93 4.99
C ALA A 9 27.95 14.12 4.38
N LEU A 10 26.89 13.88 3.58
CA LEU A 10 26.09 14.95 3.00
C LEU A 10 25.30 15.69 4.08
N LYS A 11 25.54 17.00 4.19
CA LYS A 11 24.84 17.90 5.12
C LYS A 11 23.68 18.61 4.42
N PRO A 12 22.59 18.94 5.15
CA PRO A 12 21.50 19.74 4.61
C PRO A 12 21.99 21.13 4.20
N LYS A 13 21.32 21.73 3.22
CA LYS A 13 21.53 23.11 2.76
C LYS A 13 20.20 23.86 2.81
N ASN A 14 20.23 25.18 2.67
CA ASN A 14 19.02 26.03 2.67
C ASN A 14 18.01 25.68 1.55
N LYS A 15 18.47 25.01 0.49
CA LYS A 15 17.62 24.56 -0.63
C LYS A 15 17.83 23.08 -0.88
N ILE A 16 16.81 22.42 -1.43
CA ILE A 16 16.91 21.03 -1.89
C ILE A 16 18.01 20.93 -2.94
N TYR A 17 18.92 19.97 -2.77
CA TYR A 17 19.92 19.65 -3.77
C TYR A 17 19.94 18.14 -4.06
N ARG A 18 20.54 17.79 -5.19
CA ARG A 18 20.55 16.41 -5.68
C ARG A 18 21.96 15.96 -6.03
N MET A 19 22.28 14.73 -5.63
CA MET A 19 23.53 14.06 -5.95
C MET A 19 23.23 12.87 -6.85
N SER A 20 23.83 12.90 -8.07
CA SER A 20 23.65 11.80 -9.02
C SER A 20 24.53 10.59 -8.67
N ASP A 21 23.98 9.39 -8.81
CA ASP A 21 24.74 8.14 -8.72
C ASP A 21 25.01 7.62 -10.14
N SER A 22 24.25 6.68 -10.62
CA SER A 22 24.40 6.08 -11.95
C SER A 22 23.04 5.81 -12.57
N HIS A 23 23.00 5.84 -13.93
CA HIS A 23 21.83 5.46 -14.72
C HIS A 23 20.50 6.11 -14.25
N GLY A 24 20.53 7.42 -13.95
CA GLY A 24 19.36 8.16 -13.52
C GLY A 24 19.00 8.04 -12.03
N LEU A 25 19.74 7.26 -11.23
CA LEU A 25 19.58 7.23 -9.79
C LEU A 25 20.13 8.53 -9.17
N VAL A 26 19.34 9.15 -8.31
CA VAL A 26 19.64 10.45 -7.69
C VAL A 26 19.27 10.39 -6.22
N LEU A 27 20.12 10.93 -5.36
CA LEU A 27 19.81 11.19 -3.96
C LEU A 27 19.44 12.66 -3.81
N GLU A 28 18.23 12.94 -3.35
CA GLU A 28 17.74 14.26 -3.03
C GLU A 28 17.94 14.53 -1.53
N VAL A 29 18.62 15.63 -1.19
CA VAL A 29 18.84 16.06 0.20
C VAL A 29 17.98 17.29 0.46
N LYS A 30 17.10 17.20 1.42
CA LYS A 30 16.19 18.28 1.83
C LYS A 30 16.83 19.17 2.91
N PRO A 31 16.37 20.41 3.10
CA PRO A 31 16.81 21.29 4.19
C PRO A 31 16.60 20.68 5.59
N SER A 32 15.59 19.81 5.74
CA SER A 32 15.35 19.04 6.97
C SER A 32 16.42 17.99 7.29
N GLY A 33 17.39 17.74 6.39
CA GLY A 33 18.36 16.66 6.50
C GLY A 33 17.88 15.33 5.93
N THR A 34 16.60 15.18 5.60
CA THR A 34 16.05 13.97 5.00
C THR A 34 16.69 13.72 3.64
N LYS A 35 17.13 12.50 3.41
CA LYS A 35 17.76 12.03 2.16
C LYS A 35 16.81 11.07 1.47
N TYR A 36 16.42 11.39 0.22
CA TYR A 36 15.38 10.64 -0.48
C TYR A 36 15.86 10.16 -1.85
N TRP A 37 15.67 8.88 -2.14
CA TRP A 37 16.02 8.30 -3.43
C TRP A 37 15.00 8.65 -4.49
N ARG A 38 15.51 9.08 -5.65
CA ARG A 38 14.75 9.39 -6.85
C ARG A 38 15.36 8.67 -8.05
N TYR A 39 14.50 8.24 -8.98
CA TYR A 39 14.92 7.73 -10.27
C TYR A 39 14.41 8.66 -11.36
N ARG A 40 15.35 9.19 -12.16
CA ARG A 40 15.09 10.06 -13.31
C ARG A 40 15.14 9.22 -14.56
N TYR A 41 14.10 9.30 -15.38
CA TYR A 41 14.00 8.53 -16.62
C TYR A 41 13.26 9.32 -17.69
N ARG A 42 13.35 8.87 -18.93
CA ARG A 42 12.49 9.33 -20.03
C ARG A 42 11.54 8.19 -20.39
N PHE A 43 10.31 8.54 -20.59
CA PHE A 43 9.29 7.65 -21.14
C PHE A 43 8.62 8.37 -22.30
N GLU A 44 8.63 7.74 -23.47
CA GLU A 44 8.35 8.43 -24.74
C GLU A 44 9.28 9.66 -24.88
N THR A 45 8.74 10.83 -25.08
CA THR A 45 9.51 12.08 -25.20
C THR A 45 9.63 12.85 -23.89
N LYS A 46 8.94 12.44 -22.83
CA LYS A 46 8.80 13.19 -21.56
C LYS A 46 9.80 12.75 -20.51
N ALA A 47 10.47 13.73 -19.89
CA ALA A 47 11.30 13.50 -18.71
C ALA A 47 10.44 13.30 -17.47
N ASN A 48 10.69 12.24 -16.73
CA ASN A 48 9.94 11.86 -15.53
C ASN A 48 10.89 11.60 -14.36
N MET A 49 10.31 11.63 -13.14
CA MET A 49 11.03 11.30 -11.92
C MET A 49 10.12 10.56 -10.95
N ILE A 50 10.56 9.41 -10.43
CA ILE A 50 9.82 8.60 -9.46
C ILE A 50 10.58 8.52 -8.13
N GLY A 51 9.86 8.65 -7.03
CA GLY A 51 10.40 8.46 -5.67
C GLY A 51 10.52 6.99 -5.31
N MET A 52 11.66 6.60 -4.70
CA MET A 52 11.95 5.20 -4.37
C MET A 52 12.06 4.92 -2.86
N GLY A 53 12.02 5.95 -2.03
CA GLY A 53 12.08 5.82 -0.58
C GLY A 53 13.20 6.64 0.05
N GLU A 54 13.25 6.62 1.38
CA GLU A 54 14.15 7.42 2.20
C GLU A 54 15.41 6.60 2.58
N TYR A 55 16.56 7.24 2.53
CA TYR A 55 17.79 6.72 3.12
C TYR A 55 17.80 7.08 4.63
N PRO A 56 18.19 6.19 5.56
CA PRO A 56 18.81 4.87 5.31
C PRO A 56 17.80 3.69 5.19
N ILE A 57 16.49 3.92 5.33
CA ILE A 57 15.47 2.85 5.24
C ILE A 57 15.66 2.04 3.94
N ILE A 58 15.87 2.75 2.83
CA ILE A 58 16.30 2.16 1.57
C ILE A 58 17.80 2.42 1.43
N SER A 59 18.61 1.37 1.53
CA SER A 59 20.06 1.44 1.35
C SER A 59 20.46 1.78 -0.09
N LEU A 60 21.71 2.19 -0.32
CA LEU A 60 22.23 2.44 -1.67
C LEU A 60 22.09 1.21 -2.58
N ALA A 61 22.36 0.01 -2.04
CA ALA A 61 22.24 -1.24 -2.81
C ALA A 61 20.79 -1.49 -3.22
N GLN A 62 19.84 -1.33 -2.30
CA GLN A 62 18.40 -1.45 -2.60
C GLN A 62 17.90 -0.39 -3.58
N ALA A 63 18.41 0.84 -3.48
CA ALA A 63 18.07 1.91 -4.40
C ALA A 63 18.54 1.58 -5.82
N ARG A 64 19.73 1.00 -5.99
CA ARG A 64 20.25 0.52 -7.27
C ARG A 64 19.41 -0.64 -7.83
N GLN A 65 19.04 -1.61 -6.99
CA GLN A 65 18.15 -2.71 -7.40
C GLN A 65 16.77 -2.18 -7.85
N ASN A 66 16.20 -1.23 -7.12
CA ASN A 66 14.92 -0.63 -7.49
C ASN A 66 15.01 0.17 -8.80
N ARG A 67 16.11 0.90 -9.02
CA ARG A 67 16.40 1.55 -10.30
C ARG A 67 16.43 0.53 -11.44
N ASP A 68 17.11 -0.60 -11.26
CA ASP A 68 17.23 -1.62 -12.29
C ASP A 68 15.91 -2.29 -12.62
N LYS A 69 15.04 -2.50 -11.61
CA LYS A 69 13.65 -2.93 -11.81
C LYS A 69 12.86 -1.92 -12.65
N TYR A 70 12.93 -0.64 -12.35
CA TYR A 70 12.24 0.40 -13.12
C TYR A 70 12.83 0.53 -14.54
N LYS A 71 14.13 0.33 -14.69
CA LYS A 71 14.78 0.29 -15.99
C LYS A 71 14.27 -0.88 -16.84
N ALA A 72 14.09 -2.07 -16.25
CA ALA A 72 13.52 -3.22 -16.94
C ALA A 72 12.09 -2.96 -17.43
N LEU A 73 11.23 -2.28 -16.60
CA LEU A 73 9.88 -1.88 -17.03
C LEU A 73 9.93 -0.96 -18.28
N LEU A 74 10.87 -0.01 -18.31
CA LEU A 74 11.03 0.88 -19.45
C LEU A 74 11.39 0.12 -20.72
N TYR A 75 12.25 -0.89 -20.64
CA TYR A 75 12.56 -1.76 -21.79
C TYR A 75 11.34 -2.55 -22.28
N GLN A 76 10.37 -2.84 -21.40
CA GLN A 76 9.11 -3.47 -21.74
C GLN A 76 8.05 -2.47 -22.24
N GLY A 77 8.38 -1.20 -22.37
CA GLY A 77 7.43 -0.16 -22.77
C GLY A 77 6.44 0.25 -21.65
N ILE A 78 6.72 -0.12 -20.40
CA ILE A 78 5.85 0.17 -19.25
C ILE A 78 6.36 1.41 -18.51
N ASN A 79 5.47 2.39 -18.28
CA ASN A 79 5.81 3.58 -17.51
C ASN A 79 5.94 3.25 -16.01
N PRO A 80 7.13 3.40 -15.38
CA PRO A 80 7.34 3.08 -13.98
C PRO A 80 6.43 3.83 -13.00
N SER A 81 6.05 5.07 -13.31
CA SER A 81 5.16 5.86 -12.46
C SER A 81 3.73 5.34 -12.51
N ALA A 82 3.24 4.95 -13.68
CA ALA A 82 1.91 4.33 -13.85
C ALA A 82 1.88 2.98 -13.12
N TYR A 83 2.86 2.12 -13.36
CA TYR A 83 3.01 0.82 -12.70
C TYR A 83 3.01 0.91 -11.16
N LYS A 84 3.77 1.87 -10.62
CA LYS A 84 3.79 2.10 -9.17
C LYS A 84 2.44 2.55 -8.61
N LYS A 85 1.70 3.38 -9.37
CA LYS A 85 0.36 3.85 -8.99
C LYS A 85 -0.63 2.68 -8.98
N GLU A 86 -0.56 1.81 -9.97
CA GLU A 86 -1.40 0.63 -10.10
C GLU A 86 -1.18 -0.35 -8.94
N ILE A 87 0.07 -0.75 -8.67
CA ILE A 87 0.39 -1.61 -7.51
C ILE A 87 -0.06 -0.99 -6.18
N LYS A 88 0.07 0.33 -6.04
CA LYS A 88 -0.41 1.00 -4.83
C LYS A 88 -1.93 0.93 -4.73
N ALA A 89 -2.65 1.13 -5.82
CA ALA A 89 -4.11 1.04 -5.86
C ALA A 89 -4.58 -0.39 -5.55
N GLU A 90 -3.97 -1.41 -6.15
CA GLU A 90 -4.25 -2.82 -5.86
C GLU A 90 -4.03 -3.17 -4.39
N LYS A 91 -2.89 -2.77 -3.81
CA LYS A 91 -2.60 -2.99 -2.39
C LYS A 91 -3.60 -2.29 -1.47
N THR A 92 -4.03 -1.08 -1.85
CA THR A 92 -5.03 -0.34 -1.08
C THR A 92 -6.40 -1.02 -1.19
N ALA A 93 -6.81 -1.42 -2.38
CA ALA A 93 -8.06 -2.15 -2.60
C ALA A 93 -8.07 -3.47 -1.83
N LYS A 94 -6.98 -4.25 -1.91
CA LYS A 94 -6.84 -5.50 -1.15
C LYS A 94 -6.94 -5.27 0.37
N LYS A 95 -6.27 -4.24 0.88
CA LYS A 95 -6.34 -3.89 2.30
C LYS A 95 -7.75 -3.48 2.74
N ILE A 96 -8.47 -2.71 1.92
CA ILE A 96 -9.86 -2.34 2.18
C ILE A 96 -10.74 -3.59 2.19
N SER A 97 -10.61 -4.46 1.20
CA SER A 97 -11.34 -5.71 1.12
C SER A 97 -11.11 -6.61 2.33
N GLU A 98 -9.85 -6.79 2.77
CA GLU A 98 -9.50 -7.55 3.99
C GLU A 98 -10.05 -6.92 5.28
N GLN A 99 -10.25 -5.60 5.29
CA GLN A 99 -10.80 -4.87 6.44
C GLN A 99 -12.33 -4.80 6.44
N SER A 100 -12.99 -5.09 5.33
CA SER A 100 -14.45 -5.02 5.16
C SER A 100 -15.12 -6.40 5.09
N THR A 101 -14.59 -7.39 5.83
CA THR A 101 -15.21 -8.71 5.94
C THR A 101 -16.54 -8.63 6.70
N PHE A 102 -17.45 -9.57 6.40
CA PHE A 102 -18.75 -9.65 7.08
C PHE A 102 -18.59 -9.73 8.60
N SER A 103 -17.67 -10.55 9.09
CA SER A 103 -17.37 -10.71 10.51
C SER A 103 -17.04 -9.38 11.17
N LYS A 104 -16.10 -8.64 10.61
CA LYS A 104 -15.67 -7.35 11.16
C LYS A 104 -16.79 -6.33 11.16
N MET A 105 -17.47 -6.18 10.03
CA MET A 105 -18.59 -5.26 9.91
C MET A 105 -19.76 -5.62 10.85
N PHE A 106 -20.02 -6.93 11.03
CA PHE A 106 -21.03 -7.40 11.96
C PHE A 106 -20.67 -7.03 13.41
N PHE A 107 -19.44 -7.27 13.86
CA PHE A 107 -19.06 -6.94 15.23
C PHE A 107 -18.99 -5.44 15.47
N ASP A 108 -18.49 -4.65 14.51
CA ASP A 108 -18.52 -3.19 14.61
C ASP A 108 -19.96 -2.66 14.71
N TRP A 109 -20.88 -3.17 13.88
CA TRP A 109 -22.29 -2.83 13.94
C TRP A 109 -22.92 -3.26 15.26
N TYR A 110 -22.62 -4.47 15.75
CA TYR A 110 -23.11 -4.99 17.00
C TYR A 110 -22.67 -4.13 18.19
N GLU A 111 -21.40 -3.75 18.26
CA GLU A 111 -20.86 -2.87 19.31
C GLU A 111 -21.61 -1.54 19.37
N HIS A 112 -21.85 -0.91 18.23
CA HIS A 112 -22.54 0.38 18.16
C HIS A 112 -24.02 0.31 18.54
N ASN A 113 -24.67 -0.83 18.35
CA ASN A 113 -26.11 -0.94 18.54
C ASN A 113 -26.52 -1.69 19.81
N GLN A 114 -25.63 -2.46 20.43
CA GLN A 114 -25.97 -3.33 21.56
C GLN A 114 -26.56 -2.57 22.77
N GLU A 115 -26.19 -1.32 22.99
CA GLU A 115 -26.71 -0.52 24.12
C GLU A 115 -28.22 -0.26 24.03
N PHE A 116 -28.75 -0.22 22.81
CA PHE A 116 -30.18 0.02 22.56
C PHE A 116 -31.03 -1.24 22.64
N TRP A 117 -30.44 -2.43 22.82
CA TRP A 117 -31.19 -3.69 22.79
C TRP A 117 -31.28 -4.36 24.16
N LYS A 118 -32.38 -5.08 24.36
CA LYS A 118 -32.56 -5.93 25.54
C LYS A 118 -31.54 -7.07 25.54
N LEU A 119 -31.13 -7.50 26.75
CA LEU A 119 -30.04 -8.48 26.91
C LEU A 119 -30.30 -9.81 26.16
N ASN A 120 -31.53 -10.31 26.19
CA ASN A 120 -31.87 -11.54 25.48
C ASN A 120 -31.75 -11.39 23.96
N TYR A 121 -32.15 -10.25 23.41
CA TYR A 121 -32.04 -9.97 22.00
C TYR A 121 -30.56 -9.87 21.54
N ARG A 122 -29.70 -9.26 22.37
CA ARG A 122 -28.25 -9.24 22.11
C ARG A 122 -27.65 -10.66 21.97
N LYS A 123 -28.02 -11.54 22.95
CA LYS A 123 -27.56 -12.93 22.94
C LYS A 123 -28.05 -13.71 21.70
N ASP A 124 -29.30 -13.49 21.32
CA ASP A 124 -29.91 -14.14 20.17
C ASP A 124 -29.20 -13.72 18.85
N ILE A 125 -28.95 -12.43 18.65
CA ILE A 125 -28.25 -11.94 17.46
C ILE A 125 -26.86 -12.57 17.34
N ILE A 126 -26.05 -12.47 18.41
CA ILE A 126 -24.70 -13.07 18.41
C ILE A 126 -24.77 -14.56 18.13
N ASN A 127 -25.60 -15.31 18.88
CA ASN A 127 -25.67 -16.77 18.73
C ASN A 127 -26.08 -17.18 17.32
N ARG A 128 -27.12 -16.56 16.76
CA ARG A 128 -27.60 -16.87 15.40
C ARG A 128 -26.53 -16.52 14.35
N THR A 129 -25.93 -15.34 14.44
CA THR A 129 -24.91 -14.94 13.48
C THR A 129 -23.66 -15.80 13.57
N THR A 130 -23.17 -16.09 14.79
CA THR A 130 -21.98 -16.92 15.00
C THR A 130 -22.20 -18.36 14.54
N LYS A 131 -23.41 -18.90 14.76
CA LYS A 131 -23.72 -20.29 14.41
C LYS A 131 -24.07 -20.48 12.94
N HIS A 132 -24.76 -19.54 12.31
CA HIS A 132 -25.37 -19.73 11.00
C HIS A 132 -24.80 -18.87 9.88
N LEU A 133 -24.09 -17.80 10.17
CA LEU A 133 -23.56 -16.88 9.14
C LEU A 133 -22.03 -16.84 9.14
N LEU A 134 -21.40 -16.59 10.29
CA LEU A 134 -19.96 -16.44 10.36
C LEU A 134 -19.16 -17.63 9.82
N PRO A 135 -19.57 -18.91 10.01
CA PRO A 135 -18.84 -20.04 9.46
C PRO A 135 -18.79 -20.08 7.93
N TYR A 136 -19.75 -19.41 7.26
CA TYR A 136 -19.90 -19.46 5.81
C TYR A 136 -19.41 -18.20 5.12
N ILE A 137 -19.70 -17.03 5.69
CA ILE A 137 -19.39 -15.73 5.06
C ILE A 137 -18.57 -14.79 5.96
N GLY A 138 -18.15 -15.24 7.14
CA GLY A 138 -17.44 -14.38 8.10
C GLY A 138 -16.21 -13.70 7.51
N ASP A 139 -15.39 -14.44 6.77
CA ASP A 139 -14.16 -13.94 6.14
C ASP A 139 -14.38 -13.38 4.73
N THR A 140 -15.62 -13.42 4.24
CA THR A 140 -15.97 -12.89 2.91
C THR A 140 -16.11 -11.37 3.00
N PRO A 141 -15.42 -10.59 2.13
CA PRO A 141 -15.65 -9.15 2.00
C PRO A 141 -17.12 -8.86 1.68
N ILE A 142 -17.70 -7.84 2.31
CA ILE A 142 -19.12 -7.51 2.12
C ILE A 142 -19.49 -7.28 0.66
N GLU A 143 -18.60 -6.64 -0.10
CA GLU A 143 -18.79 -6.39 -1.53
C GLU A 143 -18.92 -7.66 -2.39
N ASN A 144 -18.42 -8.79 -1.88
CA ASN A 144 -18.44 -10.08 -2.58
C ASN A 144 -19.64 -10.95 -2.17
N ILE A 145 -20.38 -10.58 -1.12
CA ILE A 145 -21.57 -11.33 -0.67
C ILE A 145 -22.72 -11.04 -1.63
N ASN A 146 -23.17 -12.07 -2.30
CA ASN A 146 -24.28 -11.98 -3.25
C ASN A 146 -25.48 -12.85 -2.84
N SER A 147 -26.64 -12.61 -3.47
CA SER A 147 -27.87 -13.34 -3.16
C SER A 147 -27.73 -14.86 -3.33
N LYS A 148 -26.89 -15.33 -4.24
CA LYS A 148 -26.68 -16.76 -4.47
C LYS A 148 -25.93 -17.44 -3.32
N GLU A 149 -24.97 -16.76 -2.72
CA GLU A 149 -24.27 -17.22 -1.51
C GLU A 149 -25.19 -17.24 -0.31
N MET A 150 -25.98 -16.17 -0.13
CA MET A 150 -26.97 -16.13 0.95
C MET A 150 -28.00 -17.26 0.83
N LEU A 151 -28.50 -17.56 -0.35
CA LEU A 151 -29.44 -18.67 -0.57
C LEU A 151 -28.82 -20.05 -0.27
N ARG A 152 -27.51 -20.23 -0.36
CA ARG A 152 -26.83 -21.49 0.00
C ARG A 152 -26.80 -21.71 1.51
N ILE A 153 -26.77 -20.64 2.30
CA ILE A 153 -26.69 -20.72 3.76
C ILE A 153 -28.07 -21.07 4.36
N PHE A 154 -29.15 -20.69 3.70
CA PHE A 154 -30.53 -20.89 4.19
C PHE A 154 -31.22 -22.12 3.58
N LYS A 155 -30.51 -22.96 2.84
CA LYS A 155 -30.97 -24.28 2.38
C LYS A 155 -30.47 -25.38 3.32
#